data_a143b9200d1ea3b25fbb3cfe248d7d40
#
_entry.id   a143b9200d1ea3b25fbb3cfe248d7d40
#
_cell.length_a   1.000
_cell.length_b   1.000
_cell.length_c   1.000
_cell.angle_alpha   90.00
_cell.angle_beta   90.00
_cell.angle_gamma   90.00
#
_symmetry.space_group_name_H-M   'P 1'
#
loop_
_entity.id
_entity.type
_entity.pdbx_description
1 polymer ?
#
loop_
_entity_poly.entity_id
_entity_poly.type
_entity_poly.pdbx_seq_one_letter_code
_entity_poly.pdbx_strand_id
1 'polypeptide(L)'
;LLFMIGLTAGMIVLQPDLSAAGTVVLLGLLLFFLAGGDLKKLTIFMIFILAAGTIVVAVSRTGQARISDYLSGLKDLTGSSYHVKRIYEAIIKGGTFGDGIGEADTKFTGLPLPHTDSIFAVIVEETGFFGALGVMILYVLLLWRGMVIAKRAPDQLGSLISFGLTSWITLEAFLNISVIVGLFPFAGNALPLISYGGSSMIATMTALGIVMNVARRSVMK
;
A
#
# COMPACT_ATOMS: atom_id res chain seq x y z
N LEU A 1 -4.82 -22.09 -6.16
CA LEU A 1 -4.37 -20.76 -5.76
C LEU A 1 -5.43 -19.69 -6.04
N LEU A 2 -5.91 -19.50 -7.30
CA LEU A 2 -6.91 -18.47 -7.66
C LEU A 2 -8.19 -18.57 -6.81
N PHE A 3 -8.68 -19.79 -6.55
CA PHE A 3 -9.81 -20.00 -5.66
C PHE A 3 -9.55 -19.50 -4.23
N MET A 4 -8.36 -19.75 -3.70
CA MET A 4 -7.97 -19.26 -2.35
C MET A 4 -7.87 -17.74 -2.31
N ILE A 5 -7.32 -17.12 -3.37
CA ILE A 5 -7.26 -15.65 -3.48
C ILE A 5 -8.68 -15.07 -3.49
N GLY A 6 -9.58 -15.65 -4.30
CA GLY A 6 -10.97 -15.20 -4.37
C GLY A 6 -11.72 -15.38 -3.05
N LEU A 7 -11.52 -16.50 -2.35
CA LEU A 7 -12.12 -16.77 -1.04
C LEU A 7 -11.64 -15.77 0.02
N THR A 8 -10.33 -15.58 0.14
CA THR A 8 -9.76 -14.64 1.13
C THR A 8 -10.16 -13.19 0.84
N ALA A 9 -10.08 -12.77 -0.42
CA ALA A 9 -10.53 -11.44 -0.81
C ALA A 9 -12.03 -11.24 -0.53
N GLY A 10 -12.86 -12.24 -0.83
CA GLY A 10 -14.30 -12.21 -0.54
C GLY A 10 -14.60 -12.06 0.95
N MET A 11 -13.87 -12.79 1.82
CA MET A 11 -14.02 -12.66 3.28
C MET A 11 -13.61 -11.27 3.78
N ILE A 12 -12.56 -10.67 3.20
CA ILE A 12 -12.12 -9.31 3.56
C ILE A 12 -13.15 -8.26 3.11
N VAL A 13 -13.76 -8.44 1.95
CA VAL A 13 -14.84 -7.56 1.46
C VAL A 13 -16.04 -7.55 2.42
N LEU A 14 -16.33 -8.68 3.09
CA LEU A 14 -17.38 -8.75 4.12
C LEU A 14 -17.04 -7.90 5.37
N GLN A 15 -15.76 -7.58 5.61
CA GLN A 15 -15.30 -6.69 6.68
C GLN A 15 -15.26 -5.21 6.25
N PRO A 16 -15.96 -4.78 5.21
CA PRO A 16 -15.88 -3.61 4.34
C PRO A 16 -14.47 -3.01 4.15
N ASP A 17 -13.43 -3.83 4.10
CA ASP A 17 -12.07 -3.40 3.80
C ASP A 17 -11.69 -3.69 2.34
N LEU A 18 -12.10 -2.78 1.45
CA LEU A 18 -11.87 -2.91 0.00
C LEU A 18 -10.38 -2.76 -0.36
N SER A 19 -9.62 -2.01 0.42
CA SER A 19 -8.19 -1.80 0.16
C SER A 19 -7.37 -3.05 0.43
N ALA A 20 -7.57 -3.69 1.57
CA ALA A 20 -6.90 -4.95 1.90
C ALA A 20 -7.30 -6.07 0.92
N ALA A 21 -8.60 -6.15 0.54
CA ALA A 21 -9.02 -7.10 -0.49
C ALA A 21 -8.30 -6.88 -1.83
N GLY A 22 -8.18 -5.63 -2.27
CA GLY A 22 -7.44 -5.26 -3.48
C GLY A 22 -5.96 -5.65 -3.42
N THR A 23 -5.30 -5.41 -2.30
CA THR A 23 -3.89 -5.78 -2.08
C THR A 23 -3.69 -7.30 -2.16
N VAL A 24 -4.55 -8.08 -1.49
CA VAL A 24 -4.49 -9.56 -1.52
C VAL A 24 -4.68 -10.09 -2.93
N VAL A 25 -5.64 -9.54 -3.68
CA VAL A 25 -5.87 -9.92 -5.07
C VAL A 25 -4.67 -9.61 -5.94
N LEU A 26 -4.17 -8.38 -5.89
CA LEU A 26 -3.05 -7.94 -6.73
C LEU A 26 -1.79 -8.75 -6.45
N LEU A 27 -1.46 -8.96 -5.17
CA LEU A 27 -0.34 -9.79 -4.76
C LEU A 27 -0.53 -11.26 -5.19
N GLY A 28 -1.72 -11.81 -4.98
CA GLY A 28 -2.04 -13.18 -5.35
C GLY A 28 -1.92 -13.43 -6.86
N LEU A 29 -2.40 -12.49 -7.68
CA LEU A 29 -2.26 -12.53 -9.14
C LEU A 29 -0.79 -12.46 -9.57
N LEU A 30 -0.02 -11.56 -8.94
CA LEU A 30 1.40 -11.42 -9.21
C LEU A 30 2.16 -12.71 -8.88
N LEU A 31 1.90 -13.31 -7.72
CA LEU A 31 2.51 -14.59 -7.33
C LEU A 31 2.07 -15.75 -8.22
N PHE A 32 0.80 -15.78 -8.65
CA PHE A 32 0.31 -16.80 -9.60
C PHE A 32 1.05 -16.71 -10.92
N PHE A 33 1.24 -15.50 -11.45
CA PHE A 33 2.00 -15.26 -12.67
C PHE A 33 3.45 -15.72 -12.55
N LEU A 34 4.13 -15.34 -11.47
CA LEU A 34 5.54 -15.69 -11.23
C LEU A 34 5.77 -17.17 -10.95
N ALA A 35 4.76 -17.86 -10.44
CA ALA A 35 4.79 -19.31 -10.28
C ALA A 35 4.61 -20.08 -11.61
N GLY A 36 4.56 -19.38 -12.75
CA GLY A 36 4.35 -19.98 -14.07
C GLY A 36 2.88 -20.28 -14.37
N GLY A 37 1.95 -19.55 -13.75
CA GLY A 37 0.53 -19.70 -13.96
C GLY A 37 0.10 -19.36 -15.41
N ASP A 38 -0.96 -20.01 -15.86
CA ASP A 38 -1.53 -19.83 -17.20
C ASP A 38 -2.10 -18.40 -17.35
N LEU A 39 -1.58 -17.65 -18.33
CA LEU A 39 -2.01 -16.28 -18.62
C LEU A 39 -3.50 -16.17 -18.95
N LYS A 40 -4.09 -17.17 -19.63
CA LYS A 40 -5.53 -17.16 -19.93
C LYS A 40 -6.36 -17.22 -18.65
N LYS A 41 -5.98 -18.09 -17.70
CA LYS A 41 -6.64 -18.20 -16.40
C LYS A 41 -6.47 -16.91 -15.59
N LEU A 42 -5.28 -16.30 -15.63
CA LEU A 42 -5.00 -15.03 -14.99
C LEU A 42 -5.90 -13.92 -15.54
N THR A 43 -5.99 -13.80 -16.87
CA THR A 43 -6.81 -12.77 -17.52
C THR A 43 -8.30 -12.94 -17.21
N ILE A 44 -8.82 -14.17 -17.31
CA ILE A 44 -10.23 -14.46 -16.98
C ILE A 44 -10.52 -14.10 -15.51
N PHE A 45 -9.65 -14.49 -14.60
CA PHE A 45 -9.79 -14.20 -13.18
C PHE A 45 -9.70 -12.70 -12.90
N MET A 46 -8.81 -11.97 -13.58
CA MET A 46 -8.70 -10.51 -13.46
C MET A 46 -9.98 -9.81 -13.93
N ILE A 47 -10.54 -10.22 -15.07
CA ILE A 47 -11.83 -9.69 -15.57
C ILE A 47 -12.95 -9.95 -14.55
N PHE A 48 -13.01 -11.17 -14.03
CA PHE A 48 -14.01 -11.54 -13.02
C PHE A 48 -13.89 -10.67 -11.75
N ILE A 49 -12.67 -10.46 -11.23
CA ILE A 49 -12.43 -9.63 -10.04
C ILE A 49 -12.75 -8.16 -10.31
N LEU A 50 -12.40 -7.62 -11.48
CA LEU A 50 -12.75 -6.25 -11.84
C LEU A 50 -14.27 -6.07 -11.90
N ALA A 51 -15.00 -7.02 -12.52
CA ALA A 51 -16.44 -6.99 -12.55
C ALA A 51 -17.07 -7.11 -11.14
N ALA A 52 -16.57 -8.03 -10.31
CA ALA A 52 -17.02 -8.19 -8.95
C ALA A 52 -16.71 -6.94 -8.09
N GLY A 53 -15.51 -6.38 -8.24
CA GLY A 53 -15.08 -5.16 -7.54
C GLY A 53 -15.95 -3.95 -7.89
N THR A 54 -16.28 -3.76 -9.17
CA THR A 54 -17.19 -2.68 -9.59
C THR A 54 -18.59 -2.85 -8.99
N ILE A 55 -19.12 -4.07 -8.94
CA ILE A 55 -20.41 -4.35 -8.30
C ILE A 55 -20.36 -4.07 -6.79
N VAL A 56 -19.30 -4.53 -6.11
CA VAL A 56 -19.13 -4.29 -4.67
C VAL A 56 -19.06 -2.80 -4.37
N VAL A 57 -18.30 -2.03 -5.13
CA VAL A 57 -18.21 -0.57 -4.98
C VAL A 57 -19.55 0.10 -5.26
N ALA A 58 -20.27 -0.35 -6.30
CA ALA A 58 -21.57 0.21 -6.67
C ALA A 58 -22.66 -0.04 -5.62
N VAL A 59 -22.59 -1.15 -4.87
CA VAL A 59 -23.56 -1.50 -3.81
C VAL A 59 -23.13 -0.97 -2.44
N SER A 60 -21.82 -0.81 -2.19
CA SER A 60 -21.26 -0.37 -0.92
C SER A 60 -21.44 1.15 -0.72
N ARG A 61 -22.13 1.55 0.35
CA ARG A 61 -22.25 2.98 0.72
C ARG A 61 -20.88 3.63 0.95
N THR A 62 -19.94 2.90 1.58
CA THR A 62 -18.57 3.37 1.82
C THR A 62 -17.79 3.53 0.50
N GLY A 63 -17.93 2.58 -0.43
CA GLY A 63 -17.29 2.66 -1.74
C GLY A 63 -17.80 3.84 -2.57
N GLN A 64 -19.12 4.03 -2.61
CA GLN A 64 -19.74 5.17 -3.30
C GLN A 64 -19.30 6.51 -2.70
N ALA A 65 -19.30 6.62 -1.36
CA ALA A 65 -18.88 7.85 -0.68
C ALA A 65 -17.40 8.17 -1.01
N ARG A 66 -16.49 7.20 -0.95
CA ARG A 66 -15.07 7.41 -1.29
C ARG A 66 -14.87 7.86 -2.73
N ILE A 67 -15.60 7.27 -3.70
CA ILE A 67 -15.53 7.68 -5.10
C ILE A 67 -16.11 9.07 -5.29
N SER A 68 -17.26 9.36 -4.68
CA SER A 68 -17.89 10.68 -4.72
C SER A 68 -16.98 11.76 -4.17
N ASP A 69 -16.38 11.54 -3.00
CA ASP A 69 -15.41 12.44 -2.38
C ASP A 69 -14.19 12.67 -3.26
N TYR A 70 -13.66 11.60 -3.87
CA TYR A 70 -12.52 11.67 -4.78
C TYR A 70 -12.84 12.51 -6.02
N LEU A 71 -13.95 12.22 -6.69
CA LEU A 71 -14.36 12.95 -7.90
C LEU A 71 -14.70 14.42 -7.60
N SER A 72 -15.29 14.70 -6.44
CA SER A 72 -15.53 16.06 -5.97
C SER A 72 -14.24 16.81 -5.73
N GLY A 73 -13.27 16.15 -5.09
CA GLY A 73 -11.96 16.72 -4.80
C GLY A 73 -11.11 17.01 -6.04
N LEU A 74 -11.28 16.22 -7.11
CA LEU A 74 -10.64 16.51 -8.40
C LEU A 74 -11.16 17.76 -9.08
N LYS A 75 -12.43 18.11 -8.83
CA LYS A 75 -13.06 19.32 -9.41
C LYS A 75 -12.79 20.55 -8.57
N ASP A 76 -12.89 20.42 -7.27
CA ASP A 76 -12.70 21.49 -6.30
C ASP A 76 -12.26 20.92 -4.95
N LEU A 77 -11.10 21.35 -4.48
CA LEU A 77 -10.56 20.94 -3.17
C LEU A 77 -11.52 21.32 -2.02
N THR A 78 -12.33 22.37 -2.19
CA THR A 78 -13.33 22.78 -1.20
C THR A 78 -14.48 21.78 -1.06
N GLY A 79 -14.73 20.94 -2.09
CA GLY A 79 -15.70 19.85 -2.09
C GLY A 79 -15.20 18.54 -1.47
N SER A 80 -13.89 18.40 -1.21
CA SER A 80 -13.30 17.19 -0.64
C SER A 80 -13.70 16.97 0.82
N SER A 81 -13.59 15.74 1.29
CA SER A 81 -13.76 15.41 2.71
C SER A 81 -12.75 16.18 3.59
N TYR A 82 -13.11 16.41 4.84
CA TYR A 82 -12.24 17.10 5.81
C TYR A 82 -10.85 16.46 5.89
N HIS A 83 -10.78 15.14 5.89
CA HIS A 83 -9.51 14.38 5.95
C HIS A 83 -8.59 14.70 4.75
N VAL A 84 -9.15 14.64 3.54
CA VAL A 84 -8.39 14.92 2.31
C VAL A 84 -7.90 16.37 2.28
N LYS A 85 -8.73 17.33 2.70
CA LYS A 85 -8.31 18.76 2.80
C LYS A 85 -7.10 18.92 3.71
N ARG A 86 -7.12 18.29 4.89
CA ARG A 86 -6.02 18.38 5.85
C ARG A 86 -4.74 17.72 5.34
N ILE A 87 -4.85 16.61 4.59
CA ILE A 87 -3.70 15.99 3.92
C ILE A 87 -3.09 16.95 2.90
N TYR A 88 -3.88 17.57 2.04
CA TYR A 88 -3.37 18.52 1.05
C TYR A 88 -2.77 19.77 1.71
N GLU A 89 -3.35 20.24 2.80
CA GLU A 89 -2.78 21.35 3.57
C GLU A 89 -1.38 21.02 4.09
N ALA A 90 -1.19 19.81 4.66
CA ALA A 90 0.12 19.34 5.09
C ALA A 90 1.13 19.26 3.94
N ILE A 91 0.73 18.73 2.78
CA ILE A 91 1.59 18.63 1.61
C ILE A 91 1.99 20.01 1.07
N ILE A 92 1.05 20.95 1.02
CA ILE A 92 1.29 22.31 0.52
C ILE A 92 2.24 23.06 1.46
N LYS A 93 2.04 22.94 2.79
CA LYS A 93 2.93 23.53 3.79
C LYS A 93 4.36 23.00 3.67
N GLY A 94 4.53 21.68 3.54
CA GLY A 94 5.84 21.07 3.44
C GLY A 94 6.69 21.55 2.26
N GLY A 95 6.08 21.95 1.14
CA GLY A 95 6.79 22.48 -0.02
C GLY A 95 7.96 21.60 -0.46
N THR A 96 9.12 22.23 -0.79
CA THR A 96 10.30 21.49 -1.29
C THR A 96 11.19 20.94 -0.17
N PHE A 97 11.36 21.68 0.93
CA PHE A 97 12.32 21.35 2.01
C PHE A 97 11.66 21.02 3.36
N GLY A 98 10.35 21.23 3.50
CA GLY A 98 9.61 21.02 4.74
C GLY A 98 9.78 22.16 5.74
N ASP A 99 8.93 22.13 6.78
CA ASP A 99 8.97 23.09 7.89
C ASP A 99 10.02 22.73 8.95
N GLY A 100 10.54 21.51 8.93
CA GLY A 100 11.49 20.98 9.91
C GLY A 100 10.97 19.73 10.63
N ILE A 101 11.89 18.87 11.04
CA ILE A 101 11.55 17.62 11.76
C ILE A 101 10.95 17.97 13.12
N GLY A 102 9.75 17.51 13.38
CA GLY A 102 9.01 17.78 14.61
C GLY A 102 8.08 19.00 14.55
N GLU A 103 8.25 19.88 13.55
CA GLU A 103 7.55 21.17 13.44
C GLU A 103 6.22 21.09 12.65
N ALA A 104 5.82 19.91 12.20
CA ALA A 104 4.54 19.74 11.51
C ALA A 104 3.37 20.21 12.37
N ASP A 105 2.67 21.24 11.93
CA ASP A 105 1.56 21.88 12.63
C ASP A 105 0.26 21.10 12.45
N THR A 106 0.07 20.50 11.28
CA THR A 106 -1.19 19.83 10.93
C THR A 106 -1.49 18.63 11.82
N LYS A 107 -0.47 17.94 12.33
CA LYS A 107 -0.63 16.84 13.29
C LYS A 107 -1.29 17.26 14.61
N PHE A 108 -1.16 18.53 15.01
CA PHE A 108 -1.77 19.10 16.21
C PHE A 108 -3.07 19.87 15.91
N THR A 109 -3.23 20.37 14.69
CA THR A 109 -4.33 21.25 14.31
C THR A 109 -5.47 20.55 13.57
N GLY A 110 -5.56 19.21 13.64
CA GLY A 110 -6.73 18.45 13.21
C GLY A 110 -6.55 17.56 11.99
N LEU A 111 -5.32 17.15 11.63
CA LEU A 111 -5.12 16.06 10.69
C LEU A 111 -5.64 14.75 11.31
N PRO A 112 -6.62 14.08 10.73
CA PRO A 112 -7.08 12.81 11.29
C PRO A 112 -6.00 11.73 11.15
N LEU A 113 -5.85 10.90 12.20
CA LEU A 113 -4.95 9.75 12.23
C LEU A 113 -3.50 10.06 11.76
N PRO A 114 -2.85 11.11 12.29
CA PRO A 114 -1.55 11.57 11.81
C PRO A 114 -0.43 10.54 12.01
N HIS A 115 -0.58 9.64 13.00
CA HIS A 115 0.43 8.62 13.33
C HIS A 115 0.23 7.29 12.60
N THR A 116 -0.91 7.09 11.94
CA THR A 116 -1.26 5.84 11.26
C THR A 116 -1.37 6.05 9.75
N ASP A 117 -2.55 6.33 9.26
CA ASP A 117 -2.86 6.33 7.82
C ASP A 117 -2.31 7.57 7.11
N SER A 118 -2.22 8.71 7.83
CA SER A 118 -1.79 10.00 7.28
C SER A 118 -0.32 10.33 7.59
N ILE A 119 0.46 9.40 8.13
CA ILE A 119 1.85 9.65 8.53
C ILE A 119 2.72 10.16 7.38
N PHE A 120 2.47 9.71 6.14
CA PHE A 120 3.22 10.20 4.99
C PHE A 120 2.98 11.70 4.73
N ALA A 121 1.77 12.21 4.96
CA ALA A 121 1.50 13.65 4.86
C ALA A 121 2.29 14.44 5.91
N VAL A 122 2.41 13.92 7.14
CA VAL A 122 3.25 14.53 8.18
C VAL A 122 4.73 14.53 7.78
N ILE A 123 5.24 13.42 7.21
CA ILE A 123 6.62 13.35 6.71
C ILE A 123 6.84 14.41 5.62
N VAL A 124 5.89 14.58 4.70
CA VAL A 124 5.98 15.61 3.66
C VAL A 124 5.98 17.01 4.26
N GLU A 125 5.12 17.29 5.26
CA GLU A 125 5.11 18.60 5.94
C GLU A 125 6.46 18.89 6.61
N GLU A 126 7.04 17.91 7.32
CA GLU A 126 8.30 18.08 8.05
C GLU A 126 9.55 18.13 7.17
N THR A 127 9.59 17.32 6.10
CA THR A 127 10.83 17.10 5.30
C THR A 127 10.71 17.53 3.84
N GLY A 128 9.54 17.98 3.43
CA GLY A 128 9.25 18.45 2.09
C GLY A 128 9.29 17.35 1.03
N PHE A 129 9.31 17.79 -0.22
CA PHE A 129 9.39 16.91 -1.39
C PHE A 129 10.61 15.97 -1.35
N PHE A 130 11.77 16.48 -0.95
CA PHE A 130 13.00 15.67 -0.94
C PHE A 130 12.95 14.56 0.12
N GLY A 131 12.36 14.81 1.28
CA GLY A 131 12.17 13.78 2.30
C GLY A 131 11.17 12.71 1.84
N ALA A 132 10.04 13.14 1.26
CA ALA A 132 9.06 12.22 0.66
C ALA A 132 9.70 11.34 -0.41
N LEU A 133 10.49 11.93 -1.32
CA LEU A 133 11.23 11.20 -2.35
C LEU A 133 12.22 10.20 -1.72
N GLY A 134 12.92 10.60 -0.66
CA GLY A 134 13.81 9.71 0.09
C GLY A 134 13.10 8.47 0.62
N VAL A 135 11.92 8.63 1.22
CA VAL A 135 11.10 7.51 1.69
C VAL A 135 10.68 6.60 0.53
N MET A 136 10.24 7.17 -0.60
CA MET A 136 9.88 6.39 -1.79
C MET A 136 11.08 5.58 -2.32
N ILE A 137 12.27 6.19 -2.40
CA ILE A 137 13.50 5.51 -2.81
C ILE A 137 13.82 4.34 -1.89
N LEU A 138 13.65 4.47 -0.58
CA LEU A 138 13.89 3.37 0.36
C LEU A 138 12.97 2.16 0.09
N TYR A 139 11.70 2.37 -0.23
CA TYR A 139 10.80 1.27 -0.63
C TYR A 139 11.18 0.65 -1.98
N VAL A 140 11.61 1.46 -2.96
CA VAL A 140 12.15 0.94 -4.24
C VAL A 140 13.40 0.10 -4.00
N LEU A 141 14.31 0.54 -3.14
CA LEU A 141 15.52 -0.21 -2.77
C LEU A 141 15.16 -1.51 -2.03
N LEU A 142 14.15 -1.49 -1.15
CA LEU A 142 13.65 -2.69 -0.48
C LEU A 142 13.15 -3.72 -1.51
N LEU A 143 12.32 -3.30 -2.46
CA LEU A 143 11.82 -4.16 -3.52
C LEU A 143 12.96 -4.70 -4.40
N TRP A 144 13.89 -3.84 -4.79
CA TRP A 144 15.04 -4.23 -5.60
C TRP A 144 15.91 -5.28 -4.87
N ARG A 145 16.22 -5.07 -3.59
CA ARG A 145 16.95 -6.04 -2.79
C ARG A 145 16.19 -7.34 -2.62
N GLY A 146 14.88 -7.29 -2.39
CA GLY A 146 14.02 -8.47 -2.34
C GLY A 146 14.03 -9.27 -3.65
N MET A 147 13.96 -8.60 -4.80
CA MET A 147 14.09 -9.24 -6.11
C MET A 147 15.47 -9.91 -6.31
N VAL A 148 16.55 -9.26 -5.86
CA VAL A 148 17.89 -9.86 -5.92
C VAL A 148 17.97 -11.12 -5.05
N ILE A 149 17.42 -11.09 -3.85
CA ILE A 149 17.35 -12.25 -2.95
C ILE A 149 16.51 -13.37 -3.60
N ALA A 150 15.35 -13.04 -4.14
CA ALA A 150 14.47 -14.00 -4.81
C ALA A 150 15.16 -14.70 -5.99
N LYS A 151 15.89 -13.95 -6.82
CA LYS A 151 16.66 -14.51 -7.95
C LYS A 151 17.81 -15.43 -7.51
N ARG A 152 18.37 -15.23 -6.33
CA ARG A 152 19.48 -16.01 -5.77
C ARG A 152 19.01 -17.10 -4.80
N ALA A 153 17.70 -17.23 -4.58
CA ALA A 153 17.17 -18.22 -3.66
C ALA A 153 17.53 -19.65 -4.09
N PRO A 154 17.83 -20.56 -3.12
CA PRO A 154 18.26 -21.92 -3.42
C PRO A 154 17.19 -22.79 -4.04
N ASP A 155 15.92 -22.42 -3.88
CA ASP A 155 14.75 -23.14 -4.35
C ASP A 155 13.63 -22.19 -4.80
N GLN A 156 12.66 -22.72 -5.54
CA GLN A 156 11.53 -21.95 -6.06
C GLN A 156 10.62 -21.39 -4.95
N LEU A 157 10.48 -22.13 -3.85
CA LEU A 157 9.67 -21.68 -2.72
C LEU A 157 10.28 -20.45 -2.05
N GLY A 158 11.59 -20.48 -1.75
CA GLY A 158 12.32 -19.33 -1.21
C GLY A 158 12.27 -18.12 -2.14
N SER A 159 12.37 -18.35 -3.46
CA SER A 159 12.22 -17.29 -4.46
C SER A 159 10.84 -16.62 -4.39
N LEU A 160 9.75 -17.40 -4.43
CA LEU A 160 8.38 -16.89 -4.36
C LEU A 160 8.07 -16.20 -3.04
N ILE A 161 8.54 -16.76 -1.91
CA ILE A 161 8.36 -16.16 -0.59
C ILE A 161 9.06 -14.81 -0.51
N SER A 162 10.34 -14.73 -0.90
CA SER A 162 11.12 -13.49 -0.83
C SER A 162 10.53 -12.40 -1.72
N PHE A 163 10.17 -12.75 -2.95
CA PHE A 163 9.53 -11.82 -3.86
C PHE A 163 8.16 -11.39 -3.36
N GLY A 164 7.32 -12.34 -2.92
CA GLY A 164 5.96 -12.08 -2.45
C GLY A 164 5.93 -11.16 -1.23
N LEU A 165 6.75 -11.42 -0.22
CA LEU A 165 6.77 -10.63 1.01
C LEU A 165 7.32 -9.22 0.79
N THR A 166 8.39 -9.07 -0.01
CA THR A 166 8.91 -7.72 -0.33
C THR A 166 7.97 -6.94 -1.22
N SER A 167 7.32 -7.59 -2.19
CA SER A 167 6.31 -6.97 -3.04
C SER A 167 5.08 -6.54 -2.24
N TRP A 168 4.62 -7.35 -1.28
CA TRP A 168 3.52 -6.99 -0.40
C TRP A 168 3.82 -5.69 0.37
N ILE A 169 4.96 -5.64 1.10
CA ILE A 169 5.35 -4.46 1.87
C ILE A 169 5.45 -3.22 0.98
N THR A 170 6.09 -3.35 -0.18
CA THR A 170 6.30 -2.23 -1.09
C THR A 170 4.98 -1.78 -1.74
N LEU A 171 4.12 -2.73 -2.11
CA LEU A 171 2.82 -2.44 -2.68
C LEU A 171 1.92 -1.66 -1.71
N GLU A 172 1.84 -2.10 -0.44
CA GLU A 172 1.09 -1.37 0.59
C GLU A 172 1.64 0.05 0.79
N ALA A 173 2.97 0.21 0.81
CA ALA A 173 3.59 1.53 0.92
C ALA A 173 3.22 2.43 -0.26
N PHE A 174 3.33 1.92 -1.49
CA PHE A 174 2.97 2.71 -2.68
C PHE A 174 1.48 3.00 -2.76
N LEU A 175 0.61 2.10 -2.31
CA LEU A 175 -0.83 2.36 -2.22
C LEU A 175 -1.12 3.48 -1.22
N ASN A 176 -0.54 3.44 -0.01
CA ASN A 176 -0.68 4.52 0.97
C ASN A 176 -0.20 5.86 0.38
N ILE A 177 1.02 5.91 -0.16
CA ILE A 177 1.59 7.12 -0.76
C ILE A 177 0.69 7.63 -1.89
N SER A 178 0.24 6.77 -2.80
CA SER A 178 -0.62 7.13 -3.93
C SER A 178 -1.95 7.74 -3.49
N VAL A 179 -2.52 7.22 -2.41
CA VAL A 179 -3.74 7.75 -1.79
C VAL A 179 -3.49 9.13 -1.17
N ILE A 180 -2.39 9.29 -0.44
CA ILE A 180 -2.04 10.57 0.22
C ILE A 180 -1.74 11.67 -0.81
N VAL A 181 -1.09 11.34 -1.93
CA VAL A 181 -0.85 12.32 -3.02
C VAL A 181 -2.05 12.49 -3.96
N GLY A 182 -3.17 11.83 -3.68
CA GLY A 182 -4.42 12.02 -4.42
C GLY A 182 -4.52 11.31 -5.77
N LEU A 183 -3.70 10.28 -6.03
CA LEU A 183 -3.83 9.46 -7.24
C LEU A 183 -5.00 8.48 -7.17
N PHE A 184 -5.39 8.06 -5.96
CA PHE A 184 -6.50 7.14 -5.70
C PHE A 184 -7.43 7.70 -4.61
N PRO A 185 -8.69 7.23 -4.56
CA PRO A 185 -9.62 7.56 -3.49
C PRO A 185 -9.04 7.23 -2.12
N PHE A 186 -9.34 8.06 -1.11
CA PHE A 186 -8.82 7.87 0.24
C PHE A 186 -9.19 6.47 0.78
N ALA A 187 -8.16 5.74 1.19
CA ALA A 187 -8.25 4.43 1.81
C ALA A 187 -7.31 4.43 3.02
N GLY A 188 -7.84 4.11 4.20
CA GLY A 188 -7.09 4.14 5.45
C GLY A 188 -6.06 2.99 5.55
N ASN A 189 -5.04 3.02 4.73
CA ASN A 189 -3.96 2.02 4.74
C ASN A 189 -2.78 2.54 5.53
N ALA A 190 -2.22 1.72 6.41
CA ALA A 190 -0.98 2.07 7.12
C ALA A 190 0.21 2.06 6.17
N LEU A 191 1.21 2.92 6.41
CA LEU A 191 2.49 2.90 5.73
C LEU A 191 3.40 1.87 6.42
N PRO A 192 3.72 0.71 5.81
CA PRO A 192 4.50 -0.35 6.46
C PRO A 192 5.84 0.16 6.99
N LEU A 193 6.27 -0.34 8.15
CA LEU A 193 7.52 0.03 8.84
C LEU A 193 7.58 1.46 9.42
N ILE A 194 6.64 2.33 9.10
CA ILE A 194 6.63 3.74 9.54
C ILE A 194 5.39 4.05 10.37
N SER A 195 4.20 3.64 9.92
CA SER A 195 2.95 3.88 10.65
C SER A 195 2.93 3.24 12.03
N TYR A 196 2.34 3.93 12.98
CA TYR A 196 2.07 3.39 14.31
C TYR A 196 0.97 2.33 14.25
N GLY A 197 1.38 1.06 14.32
CA GLY A 197 0.48 -0.10 14.28
C GLY A 197 1.18 -1.36 14.76
N GLY A 198 0.86 -1.84 15.98
CA GLY A 198 1.55 -2.98 16.58
C GLY A 198 1.46 -4.25 15.73
N SER A 199 0.28 -4.62 15.26
CA SER A 199 0.06 -5.81 14.43
C SER A 199 0.74 -5.70 13.06
N SER A 200 0.64 -4.54 12.41
CA SER A 200 1.30 -4.28 11.12
C SER A 200 2.82 -4.36 11.25
N MET A 201 3.39 -3.77 12.31
CA MET A 201 4.83 -3.80 12.57
C MET A 201 5.33 -5.25 12.81
N ILE A 202 4.63 -6.03 13.63
CA ILE A 202 4.98 -7.44 13.87
C ILE A 202 4.94 -8.23 12.56
N ALA A 203 3.88 -8.06 11.75
CA ALA A 203 3.74 -8.76 10.48
C ALA A 203 4.86 -8.40 9.50
N THR A 204 5.16 -7.11 9.32
CA THR A 204 6.21 -6.64 8.39
C THR A 204 7.61 -7.04 8.85
N MET A 205 7.91 -6.96 10.17
CA MET A 205 9.19 -7.41 10.70
C MET A 205 9.37 -8.93 10.58
N THR A 206 8.30 -9.70 10.80
CA THR A 206 8.31 -11.16 10.57
C THR A 206 8.58 -11.48 9.11
N ALA A 207 7.90 -10.79 8.19
CA ALA A 207 8.11 -10.96 6.76
C ALA A 207 9.57 -10.68 6.36
N LEU A 208 10.15 -9.58 6.83
CA LEU A 208 11.56 -9.25 6.58
C LEU A 208 12.50 -10.30 7.18
N GLY A 209 12.21 -10.82 8.38
CA GLY A 209 12.98 -11.91 8.99
C GLY A 209 13.00 -13.18 8.14
N ILE A 210 11.85 -13.53 7.52
CA ILE A 210 11.77 -14.66 6.58
C ILE A 210 12.60 -14.39 5.33
N VAL A 211 12.51 -13.20 4.74
CA VAL A 211 13.31 -12.80 3.57
C VAL A 211 14.81 -12.86 3.88
N MET A 212 15.23 -12.38 5.06
CA MET A 212 16.62 -12.46 5.51
C MET A 212 17.09 -13.91 5.68
N ASN A 213 16.24 -14.81 6.16
CA ASN A 213 16.56 -16.24 6.25
C ASN A 213 16.83 -16.85 4.87
N VAL A 214 16.00 -16.52 3.87
CA VAL A 214 16.24 -16.95 2.48
C VAL A 214 17.55 -16.39 1.94
N ALA A 215 17.82 -15.10 2.20
CA ALA A 215 19.07 -14.46 1.80
C ALA A 215 20.30 -15.19 2.39
N ARG A 216 20.26 -15.52 3.68
CA ARG A 216 21.34 -16.28 4.36
C ARG A 216 21.58 -17.63 3.71
N ARG A 217 20.55 -18.38 3.38
CA ARG A 217 20.65 -19.69 2.71
C ARG A 217 21.23 -19.60 1.30
N SER A 218 21.03 -18.48 0.61
CA SER A 218 21.57 -18.25 -0.73
C SER A 218 23.10 -17.99 -0.76
N VAL A 219 23.67 -17.54 0.37
CA VAL A 219 25.11 -17.25 0.50
C VAL A 219 25.90 -18.50 0.94
N MET A 220 25.23 -19.48 1.58
CA MET A 220 25.86 -20.70 2.09
C MET A 220 25.98 -21.82 1.04
N LYS A 221 25.59 -21.57 -0.20
CA LYS A 221 25.81 -22.43 -1.36
C LYS A 221 26.83 -21.79 -2.31
#